data_11a323e1c7a8db8fbdc0a5fc46eb9ca3
#
_entry.id   11a323e1c7a8db8fbdc0a5fc46eb9ca3
#
_cell.length_a   1.000
_cell.length_b   1.000
_cell.length_c   1.000
_cell.angle_alpha   90.00
_cell.angle_beta   90.00
_cell.angle_gamma   90.00
#
_symmetry.space_group_name_H-M   'P 1'
#
loop_
_entity.id
_entity.type
_entity.pdbx_description
1 polymer ?
#
loop_
_entity_poly.entity_id
_entity_poly.type
_entity_poly.pdbx_seq_one_letter_code
_entity_poly.pdbx_strand_id
1 'polypeptide(L)'
;MSILAIDELETEWAEYPVFHIDFNGSNFTKPHVLEEVIEKFLSDQEEIYGRNLNSQDTGSRFKDILKAAHQKTGKRAVVLIDEYDKPLLDVLDTGISTTIDGENRLLEEHHRNILKGFYSVFKSADANLQFVLLTGVTKFSQVSVFSGFNQPKDISMDPRYEALCGITEEELYQYFPAPIERLAVQYKCSVPQIKERLKKEYDGYHFSDVLTDIYNPFSVLNVFDSNRINDYWFKTGTPTYLIRLLNHTQENLNELTGKYYDPSEFIDYKADVEMPLPMIYQSGYLTIKDYNMDMNTYLLDFPNNEVKKGFVTMVANDYLKSKNLAGGWARDLVDALKGADLERFRKLLTSFLADIPYSMRRKETERERERYFHYTFYLLMRMVSCYTVYTEKQQSEGRVDCIVETPDYIYIFEFKLDGTADEALQQIEEKGYARPYEADKRKLFKVGTVFSSETGTISEFKVK
;
A
#
# COMPACT_ATOMS: atom_id res chain seq x y z
N MET A 1 -20.29 14.39 16.70
CA MET A 1 -20.08 12.94 16.82
C MET A 1 -20.66 12.53 18.13
N SER A 2 -21.70 11.74 18.16
CA SER A 2 -22.23 11.29 19.44
C SER A 2 -21.34 10.16 19.94
N ILE A 3 -20.68 10.36 21.04
CA ILE A 3 -20.14 9.32 21.93
C ILE A 3 -21.29 8.42 22.43
N LEU A 4 -22.49 8.70 22.01
CA LEU A 4 -23.77 8.21 22.52
C LEU A 4 -23.97 6.69 22.42
N ALA A 5 -23.37 6.03 21.44
CA ALA A 5 -23.47 4.57 21.39
C ALA A 5 -22.69 3.89 22.52
N ILE A 6 -21.58 4.50 22.97
CA ILE A 6 -20.79 4.04 24.11
C ILE A 6 -21.52 4.36 25.43
N ASP A 7 -22.21 5.51 25.52
CA ASP A 7 -23.00 5.91 26.71
C ASP A 7 -24.15 4.93 27.00
N GLU A 8 -24.68 4.26 25.96
CA GLU A 8 -25.70 3.21 26.12
C GLU A 8 -25.10 1.87 26.58
N LEU A 9 -23.85 1.60 26.23
CA LEU A 9 -23.14 0.34 26.49
C LEU A 9 -22.35 0.38 27.81
N GLU A 10 -21.84 1.55 28.21
CA GLU A 10 -21.00 1.73 29.38
C GLU A 10 -21.63 2.71 30.36
N THR A 11 -22.00 2.23 31.52
CA THR A 11 -22.68 3.02 32.58
C THR A 11 -21.76 3.39 33.75
N GLU A 12 -20.65 2.67 33.94
CA GLU A 12 -19.78 2.85 35.10
C GLU A 12 -18.59 3.77 34.84
N TRP A 13 -18.14 3.92 33.59
CA TRP A 13 -17.00 4.78 33.18
C TRP A 13 -15.79 4.69 34.10
N ALA A 14 -15.35 3.44 34.33
CA ALA A 14 -14.25 3.19 35.25
C ALA A 14 -12.94 3.82 34.74
N GLU A 15 -12.31 4.63 35.58
CA GLU A 15 -11.01 5.22 35.28
C GLU A 15 -9.88 4.22 35.51
N TYR A 16 -8.91 4.17 34.62
CA TYR A 16 -7.72 3.33 34.69
C TYR A 16 -6.45 4.19 34.55
N PRO A 17 -5.32 3.79 35.15
CA PRO A 17 -4.02 4.39 34.76
C PRO A 17 -3.69 4.00 33.33
N VAL A 18 -3.60 5.00 32.43
CA VAL A 18 -3.32 4.81 31.00
C VAL A 18 -1.91 5.23 30.69
N PHE A 19 -1.16 4.36 30.03
CA PHE A 19 0.19 4.59 29.52
C PHE A 19 0.12 4.62 28.00
N HIS A 20 0.27 5.78 27.41
CA HIS A 20 0.26 5.97 25.96
C HIS A 20 1.67 6.28 25.48
N ILE A 21 2.16 5.46 24.55
CA ILE A 21 3.44 5.61 23.87
C ILE A 21 3.15 5.77 22.39
N ASP A 22 3.56 6.89 21.82
CA ASP A 22 3.45 7.18 20.41
C ASP A 22 4.86 7.35 19.83
N PHE A 23 5.24 6.47 18.91
CA PHE A 23 6.52 6.55 18.22
C PHE A 23 6.49 7.48 17.00
N ASN A 24 5.35 8.11 16.70
CA ASN A 24 5.28 9.09 15.64
C ASN A 24 6.07 10.38 15.98
N GLY A 25 6.44 11.14 14.96
CA GLY A 25 7.08 12.44 15.12
C GLY A 25 8.58 12.43 15.43
N SER A 26 9.19 11.26 15.64
CA SER A 26 10.65 11.11 15.86
C SER A 26 11.35 10.55 14.62
N ASN A 27 12.63 10.91 14.44
CA ASN A 27 13.45 10.41 13.34
C ASN A 27 14.41 9.33 13.84
N PHE A 28 14.02 8.08 13.69
CA PHE A 28 14.78 6.92 14.18
C PHE A 28 15.98 6.53 13.30
N THR A 29 16.24 7.23 12.20
CA THR A 29 17.49 7.07 11.44
C THR A 29 18.70 7.64 12.17
N LYS A 30 18.48 8.42 13.24
CA LYS A 30 19.54 8.95 14.10
C LYS A 30 19.79 7.99 15.24
N PRO A 31 21.06 7.65 15.54
CA PRO A 31 21.42 6.89 16.73
C PRO A 31 20.90 7.57 18.02
N HIS A 32 20.54 6.77 19.00
CA HIS A 32 20.06 7.15 20.33
C HIS A 32 18.66 7.78 20.41
N VAL A 33 18.00 8.12 19.31
CA VAL A 33 16.65 8.72 19.36
C VAL A 33 15.62 7.77 19.96
N LEU A 34 15.72 6.46 19.68
CA LEU A 34 14.81 5.47 20.27
C LEU A 34 14.98 5.39 21.78
N GLU A 35 16.22 5.36 22.26
CA GLU A 35 16.53 5.36 23.69
C GLU A 35 16.03 6.65 24.36
N GLU A 36 16.22 7.81 23.73
CA GLU A 36 15.76 9.08 24.26
C GLU A 36 14.24 9.14 24.39
N VAL A 37 13.49 8.62 23.40
CA VAL A 37 12.02 8.57 23.44
C VAL A 37 11.54 7.67 24.57
N ILE A 38 12.12 6.47 24.72
CA ILE A 38 11.76 5.55 25.81
C ILE A 38 12.16 6.12 27.16
N GLU A 39 13.36 6.70 27.28
CA GLU A 39 13.85 7.30 28.54
C GLU A 39 12.95 8.46 28.99
N LYS A 40 12.58 9.34 28.06
CA LYS A 40 11.65 10.42 28.35
C LYS A 40 10.31 9.90 28.85
N PHE A 41 9.73 8.92 28.15
CA PHE A 41 8.47 8.30 28.56
C PHE A 41 8.58 7.74 29.98
N LEU A 42 9.63 6.95 30.28
CA LEU A 42 9.82 6.37 31.61
C LEU A 42 9.99 7.44 32.68
N SER A 43 10.79 8.48 32.44
CA SER A 43 11.02 9.57 33.37
C SER A 43 9.75 10.35 33.70
N ASP A 44 8.94 10.65 32.67
CA ASP A 44 7.65 11.35 32.85
C ASP A 44 6.69 10.49 33.71
N GLN A 45 6.70 9.17 33.57
CA GLN A 45 5.87 8.28 34.38
C GLN A 45 6.42 8.06 35.78
N GLU A 46 7.74 8.06 35.95
CA GLU A 46 8.41 7.98 37.26
C GLU A 46 8.15 9.20 38.12
N GLU A 47 7.98 10.39 37.55
CA GLU A 47 7.53 11.58 38.26
C GLU A 47 6.14 11.40 38.89
N ILE A 48 5.25 10.67 38.23
CA ILE A 48 3.88 10.42 38.66
C ILE A 48 3.80 9.30 39.69
N TYR A 49 4.49 8.19 39.42
CA TYR A 49 4.34 6.93 40.19
C TYR A 49 5.52 6.61 41.10
N GLY A 50 6.62 7.34 40.98
CA GLY A 50 7.86 7.12 41.74
C GLY A 50 8.86 6.23 41.00
N ARG A 51 10.15 6.49 41.24
CA ARG A 51 11.27 5.75 40.64
C ARG A 51 11.84 4.73 41.64
N ASN A 52 12.00 3.48 41.17
CA ASN A 52 12.78 2.47 41.89
C ASN A 52 14.25 2.52 41.44
N LEU A 53 15.14 3.00 42.30
CA LEU A 53 16.55 3.18 42.01
C LEU A 53 17.32 1.86 41.80
N ASN A 54 16.73 0.72 42.18
CA ASN A 54 17.34 -0.60 42.01
C ASN A 54 17.11 -1.15 40.58
N SER A 55 16.17 -0.59 39.82
CA SER A 55 15.88 -0.96 38.45
C SER A 55 16.58 0.00 37.49
N GLN A 56 17.50 -0.55 36.67
CA GLN A 56 18.33 0.25 35.77
C GLN A 56 17.91 0.11 34.29
N ASP A 57 17.49 -1.08 33.86
CA ASP A 57 17.06 -1.29 32.51
C ASP A 57 15.60 -0.81 32.25
N THR A 58 15.30 -0.45 31.01
CA THR A 58 14.02 0.15 30.62
C THR A 58 12.82 -0.75 30.91
N GLY A 59 12.96 -2.07 30.71
CA GLY A 59 11.89 -3.05 30.97
C GLY A 59 11.58 -3.17 32.46
N SER A 60 12.61 -3.29 33.32
CA SER A 60 12.44 -3.35 34.78
C SER A 60 11.84 -2.06 35.34
N ARG A 61 12.26 -0.90 34.84
CA ARG A 61 11.71 0.40 35.24
C ARG A 61 10.21 0.51 34.89
N PHE A 62 9.85 0.13 33.67
CA PHE A 62 8.44 0.14 33.25
C PHE A 62 7.59 -0.82 34.07
N LYS A 63 8.12 -2.02 34.38
CA LYS A 63 7.44 -2.98 35.27
C LYS A 63 7.16 -2.37 36.65
N ASP A 64 8.11 -1.68 37.23
CA ASP A 64 7.93 -1.05 38.53
C ASP A 64 6.92 0.09 38.49
N ILE A 65 6.92 0.89 37.43
CA ILE A 65 5.91 1.93 37.17
C ILE A 65 4.50 1.32 37.09
N LEU A 66 4.30 0.26 36.33
CA LEU A 66 3.00 -0.45 36.21
C LEU A 66 2.52 -0.97 37.57
N LYS A 67 3.44 -1.57 38.35
CA LYS A 67 3.14 -2.03 39.71
C LYS A 67 2.78 -0.88 40.65
N ALA A 68 3.52 0.23 40.62
CA ALA A 68 3.27 1.40 41.44
C ALA A 68 1.94 2.06 41.08
N ALA A 69 1.61 2.15 39.78
CA ALA A 69 0.34 2.65 39.30
C ALA A 69 -0.84 1.82 39.83
N HIS A 70 -0.74 0.47 39.72
CA HIS A 70 -1.74 -0.45 40.25
C HIS A 70 -1.90 -0.29 41.78
N GLN A 71 -0.82 -0.18 42.52
CA GLN A 71 -0.87 0.03 43.99
C GLN A 71 -1.49 1.37 44.36
N LYS A 72 -1.17 2.45 43.61
CA LYS A 72 -1.67 3.80 43.89
C LYS A 72 -3.14 3.97 43.55
N THR A 73 -3.62 3.36 42.48
CA THR A 73 -4.98 3.57 41.95
C THR A 73 -5.97 2.44 42.31
N GLY A 74 -5.46 1.31 42.79
CA GLY A 74 -6.26 0.08 42.98
C GLY A 74 -6.76 -0.55 41.67
N LYS A 75 -6.35 -0.03 40.49
CA LYS A 75 -6.74 -0.46 39.16
C LYS A 75 -5.53 -0.90 38.36
N ARG A 76 -5.69 -1.97 37.58
CA ARG A 76 -4.65 -2.44 36.66
C ARG A 76 -4.48 -1.45 35.51
N ALA A 77 -3.30 -1.41 34.92
CA ALA A 77 -2.92 -0.44 33.90
C ALA A 77 -3.47 -0.80 32.50
N VAL A 78 -3.81 0.23 31.75
CA VAL A 78 -4.04 0.16 30.29
C VAL A 78 -2.79 0.69 29.59
N VAL A 79 -2.26 -0.03 28.61
CA VAL A 79 -1.10 0.38 27.82
C VAL A 79 -1.50 0.46 26.35
N LEU A 80 -1.28 1.63 25.75
CA LEU A 80 -1.55 1.90 24.34
C LEU A 80 -0.22 2.25 23.67
N ILE A 81 0.16 1.53 22.62
CA ILE A 81 1.39 1.79 21.86
C ILE A 81 1.00 2.03 20.42
N ASP A 82 1.23 3.25 19.95
CA ASP A 82 0.96 3.64 18.57
C ASP A 82 2.26 3.66 17.75
N GLU A 83 2.16 3.25 16.47
CA GLU A 83 3.28 3.16 15.55
C GLU A 83 4.45 2.30 16.10
N TYR A 84 4.13 1.15 16.73
CA TYR A 84 5.10 0.31 17.42
C TYR A 84 6.27 -0.15 16.54
N ASP A 85 6.08 -0.21 15.24
CA ASP A 85 7.01 -0.67 14.22
C ASP A 85 7.82 0.46 13.57
N LYS A 86 7.43 1.72 13.75
CA LYS A 86 8.08 2.87 13.12
C LYS A 86 9.60 2.96 13.40
N PRO A 87 10.11 2.68 14.62
CA PRO A 87 11.55 2.68 14.85
C PRO A 87 12.33 1.68 13.98
N LEU A 88 11.68 0.58 13.55
CA LEU A 88 12.26 -0.40 12.65
C LEU A 88 12.07 -0.01 11.18
N LEU A 89 10.88 0.49 10.81
CA LEU A 89 10.58 0.91 9.44
C LEU A 89 11.48 2.04 8.94
N ASP A 90 11.80 3.00 9.81
CA ASP A 90 12.66 4.13 9.46
C ASP A 90 14.08 3.68 9.05
N VAL A 91 14.59 2.62 9.67
CA VAL A 91 15.95 2.11 9.44
C VAL A 91 16.02 0.85 8.56
N LEU A 92 14.87 0.30 8.19
CA LEU A 92 14.78 -0.91 7.38
C LEU A 92 15.54 -0.72 6.07
N ASP A 93 16.47 -1.65 5.78
CA ASP A 93 17.29 -1.67 4.55
C ASP A 93 18.03 -0.36 4.23
N THR A 94 18.38 0.41 5.26
CA THR A 94 19.16 1.65 5.07
C THR A 94 20.67 1.39 5.10
N GLY A 95 21.12 0.27 5.66
CA GLY A 95 22.54 0.00 5.92
C GLY A 95 23.18 0.94 6.96
N ILE A 96 22.37 1.76 7.65
CA ILE A 96 22.89 2.67 8.68
C ILE A 96 23.44 1.86 9.85
N SER A 97 24.65 2.18 10.25
CA SER A 97 25.33 1.53 11.37
C SER A 97 25.63 2.55 12.47
N THR A 98 25.71 2.06 13.70
CA THR A 98 26.09 2.82 14.87
C THR A 98 27.12 2.06 15.71
N THR A 99 27.94 2.80 16.48
CA THR A 99 28.93 2.17 17.37
C THR A 99 28.35 2.05 18.77
N ILE A 100 28.26 0.81 19.28
CA ILE A 100 27.75 0.50 20.61
C ILE A 100 28.81 -0.38 21.30
N ASP A 101 29.23 0.02 22.48
CA ASP A 101 30.26 -0.67 23.27
C ASP A 101 31.56 -0.94 22.47
N GLY A 102 31.89 -0.08 21.50
CA GLY A 102 33.05 -0.20 20.64
C GLY A 102 32.87 -1.11 19.42
N GLU A 103 31.69 -1.72 19.24
CA GLU A 103 31.34 -2.54 18.10
C GLU A 103 30.44 -1.77 17.12
N ASN A 104 30.70 -1.95 15.82
CA ASN A 104 29.85 -1.40 14.79
C ASN A 104 28.69 -2.37 14.50
N ARG A 105 27.44 -1.91 14.69
CA ARG A 105 26.22 -2.72 14.50
C ARG A 105 25.25 -1.97 13.59
N LEU A 106 24.42 -2.72 12.85
CA LEU A 106 23.32 -2.14 12.11
C LEU A 106 22.32 -1.50 13.08
N LEU A 107 21.88 -0.28 12.76
CA LEU A 107 20.94 0.46 13.60
C LEU A 107 19.60 -0.28 13.72
N GLU A 108 19.18 -0.98 12.66
CA GLU A 108 18.02 -1.85 12.67
C GLU A 108 18.11 -2.96 13.75
N GLU A 109 19.24 -3.66 13.82
CA GLU A 109 19.48 -4.70 14.82
C GLU A 109 19.48 -4.11 16.25
N HIS A 110 20.07 -2.94 16.39
CA HIS A 110 20.10 -2.22 17.67
C HIS A 110 18.68 -1.84 18.14
N HIS A 111 17.87 -1.21 17.27
CA HIS A 111 16.49 -0.86 17.61
C HIS A 111 15.64 -2.09 17.92
N ARG A 112 15.82 -3.18 17.17
CA ARG A 112 15.14 -4.45 17.43
C ARG A 112 15.44 -4.99 18.82
N ASN A 113 16.70 -4.93 19.26
CA ASN A 113 17.10 -5.38 20.58
C ASN A 113 16.54 -4.50 21.70
N ILE A 114 16.50 -3.18 21.53
CA ILE A 114 15.87 -2.24 22.46
C ILE A 114 14.39 -2.52 22.62
N LEU A 115 13.65 -2.59 21.52
CA LEU A 115 12.21 -2.85 21.53
C LEU A 115 11.89 -4.21 22.14
N LYS A 116 12.67 -5.26 21.80
CA LYS A 116 12.52 -6.58 22.40
C LYS A 116 12.69 -6.54 23.93
N GLY A 117 13.71 -5.83 24.42
CA GLY A 117 13.93 -5.62 25.86
C GLY A 117 12.76 -4.89 26.50
N PHE A 118 12.34 -3.80 25.92
CA PHE A 118 11.24 -2.97 26.41
C PHE A 118 9.89 -3.73 26.44
N TYR A 119 9.52 -4.40 25.35
CA TYR A 119 8.25 -5.15 25.28
C TYR A 119 8.23 -6.43 26.11
N SER A 120 9.39 -6.96 26.52
CA SER A 120 9.44 -8.15 27.39
C SER A 120 8.74 -7.93 28.75
N VAL A 121 8.52 -6.68 29.15
CA VAL A 121 7.79 -6.29 30.36
C VAL A 121 6.37 -6.85 30.39
N PHE A 122 5.67 -6.90 29.29
CA PHE A 122 4.26 -7.30 29.24
C PHE A 122 4.04 -8.75 29.72
N LYS A 123 5.01 -9.63 29.45
CA LYS A 123 4.97 -10.99 30.01
C LYS A 123 5.13 -11.03 31.52
N SER A 124 6.01 -10.17 32.06
CA SER A 124 6.37 -10.19 33.49
C SER A 124 5.48 -9.31 34.35
N ALA A 125 4.70 -8.41 33.75
CA ALA A 125 3.81 -7.46 34.43
C ALA A 125 2.32 -7.79 34.30
N ASP A 126 1.97 -8.97 33.78
CA ASP A 126 0.59 -9.40 33.46
C ASP A 126 -0.41 -9.14 34.62
N ALA A 127 -0.01 -9.43 35.87
CA ALA A 127 -0.84 -9.17 37.05
C ALA A 127 -1.21 -7.69 37.26
N ASN A 128 -0.49 -6.74 36.64
CA ASN A 128 -0.72 -5.29 36.73
C ASN A 128 -1.36 -4.70 35.48
N LEU A 129 -1.62 -5.52 34.46
CA LEU A 129 -2.19 -5.09 33.18
C LEU A 129 -3.67 -5.42 33.08
N GLN A 130 -4.47 -4.44 32.68
CA GLN A 130 -5.87 -4.59 32.33
C GLN A 130 -6.05 -4.83 30.83
N PHE A 131 -5.33 -4.07 30.01
CA PHE A 131 -5.43 -4.10 28.58
C PHE A 131 -4.13 -3.58 27.94
N VAL A 132 -3.71 -4.17 26.85
CA VAL A 132 -2.58 -3.70 26.04
C VAL A 132 -3.02 -3.71 24.58
N LEU A 133 -2.87 -2.57 23.89
CA LEU A 133 -3.13 -2.44 22.46
C LEU A 133 -1.87 -1.91 21.77
N LEU A 134 -1.47 -2.57 20.69
CA LEU A 134 -0.42 -2.09 19.81
C LEU A 134 -1.01 -1.85 18.42
N THR A 135 -0.68 -0.70 17.84
CA THR A 135 -1.01 -0.35 16.46
C THR A 135 0.26 -0.04 15.69
N GLY A 136 0.26 -0.30 14.40
CA GLY A 136 1.38 -0.04 13.50
C GLY A 136 1.02 -0.38 12.06
N VAL A 137 1.93 -0.05 11.14
CA VAL A 137 1.75 -0.31 9.71
C VAL A 137 2.01 -1.77 9.37
N THR A 138 3.07 -2.37 9.97
CA THR A 138 3.53 -3.71 9.62
C THR A 138 3.50 -4.65 10.80
N LYS A 139 3.18 -5.91 10.50
CA LYS A 139 3.33 -7.00 11.43
C LYS A 139 4.74 -7.58 11.28
N PHE A 140 5.70 -7.03 12.02
CA PHE A 140 7.00 -7.68 12.13
C PHE A 140 6.81 -9.06 12.73
N SER A 141 7.33 -10.11 12.04
CA SER A 141 7.13 -11.48 12.45
C SER A 141 7.41 -11.65 13.94
N GLN A 142 6.49 -12.27 14.65
CA GLN A 142 6.44 -12.39 16.11
C GLN A 142 7.74 -12.91 16.75
N VAL A 143 8.59 -13.54 15.96
CA VAL A 143 9.81 -14.20 16.45
C VAL A 143 10.87 -13.23 16.95
N SER A 144 10.93 -11.98 16.46
CA SER A 144 12.05 -11.09 16.78
C SER A 144 11.75 -10.05 17.88
N VAL A 145 10.60 -9.41 17.84
CA VAL A 145 10.25 -8.32 18.78
C VAL A 145 9.29 -8.80 19.87
N PHE A 146 8.35 -9.66 19.52
CA PHE A 146 7.29 -10.12 20.42
C PHE A 146 7.57 -11.46 21.11
N SER A 147 8.76 -12.04 20.98
CA SER A 147 9.11 -13.26 21.73
C SER A 147 8.98 -13.12 23.26
N GLY A 148 8.92 -11.88 23.75
CA GLY A 148 8.68 -11.51 25.15
C GLY A 148 7.21 -11.40 25.55
N PHE A 149 6.25 -11.45 24.63
CA PHE A 149 4.81 -11.40 24.94
C PHE A 149 4.23 -12.78 25.25
N ASN A 150 3.15 -12.79 26.05
CA ASN A 150 2.29 -13.98 26.16
C ASN A 150 1.29 -14.01 24.98
N GLN A 151 1.79 -14.26 23.76
CA GLN A 151 0.99 -14.41 22.54
C GLN A 151 -0.11 -13.33 22.43
N PRO A 152 0.24 -12.09 22.01
CA PRO A 152 -0.77 -11.07 21.77
C PRO A 152 -1.77 -11.59 20.73
N LYS A 153 -3.06 -11.31 20.93
CA LYS A 153 -4.06 -11.67 19.96
C LYS A 153 -3.94 -10.73 18.77
N ASP A 154 -3.61 -11.27 17.62
CA ASP A 154 -3.70 -10.53 16.37
C ASP A 154 -5.17 -10.40 15.95
N ILE A 155 -5.62 -9.17 15.77
CA ILE A 155 -6.99 -8.85 15.37
C ILE A 155 -7.07 -8.26 13.97
N SER A 156 -5.95 -8.17 13.25
CA SER A 156 -5.87 -7.49 11.94
C SER A 156 -6.75 -8.12 10.86
N MET A 157 -6.98 -9.45 10.95
CA MET A 157 -7.86 -10.19 10.04
C MET A 157 -9.03 -10.87 10.78
N ASP A 158 -9.31 -10.49 12.03
CA ASP A 158 -10.43 -11.05 12.79
C ASP A 158 -11.75 -10.37 12.32
N PRO A 159 -12.72 -11.12 11.76
CA PRO A 159 -13.98 -10.55 11.23
C PRO A 159 -14.75 -9.67 12.21
N ARG A 160 -14.57 -9.89 13.51
CA ARG A 160 -15.21 -9.09 14.56
C ARG A 160 -14.71 -7.65 14.65
N TYR A 161 -13.55 -7.37 14.06
CA TYR A 161 -12.87 -6.06 14.14
C TYR A 161 -12.64 -5.44 12.77
N GLU A 162 -13.16 -6.03 11.68
CA GLU A 162 -12.87 -5.56 10.33
C GLU A 162 -13.33 -4.13 10.04
N ALA A 163 -14.36 -3.64 10.73
CA ALA A 163 -14.83 -2.26 10.61
C ALA A 163 -14.23 -1.29 11.64
N LEU A 164 -13.26 -1.73 12.46
CA LEU A 164 -12.73 -0.94 13.57
C LEU A 164 -12.06 0.36 13.11
N CYS A 165 -11.32 0.32 12.01
CA CYS A 165 -10.49 1.44 11.53
C CYS A 165 -11.04 2.10 10.25
N GLY A 166 -12.31 1.89 9.91
CA GLY A 166 -12.90 2.40 8.68
C GLY A 166 -14.31 2.93 8.83
N ILE A 167 -14.96 3.22 7.72
CA ILE A 167 -16.36 3.64 7.65
C ILE A 167 -17.08 2.66 6.74
N THR A 168 -18.10 1.98 7.25
CA THR A 168 -18.93 1.10 6.43
C THR A 168 -19.86 1.89 5.52
N GLU A 169 -20.42 1.26 4.49
CA GLU A 169 -21.37 1.91 3.59
C GLU A 169 -22.62 2.39 4.32
N GLU A 170 -23.10 1.60 5.31
CA GLU A 170 -24.25 1.97 6.13
C GLU A 170 -23.96 3.21 6.97
N GLU A 171 -22.83 3.25 7.66
CA GLU A 171 -22.40 4.42 8.45
C GLU A 171 -22.21 5.65 7.58
N LEU A 172 -21.61 5.50 6.39
CA LEU A 172 -21.42 6.60 5.44
C LEU A 172 -22.77 7.24 5.07
N TYR A 173 -23.77 6.41 4.75
CA TYR A 173 -25.08 6.92 4.31
C TYR A 173 -25.93 7.40 5.47
N GLN A 174 -25.73 6.87 6.66
CA GLN A 174 -26.43 7.28 7.86
C GLN A 174 -25.91 8.62 8.40
N TYR A 175 -24.60 8.80 8.47
CA TYR A 175 -23.99 9.95 9.14
C TYR A 175 -23.63 11.10 8.21
N PHE A 176 -23.53 10.88 6.89
CA PHE A 176 -23.08 11.87 5.92
C PHE A 176 -24.06 12.15 4.75
N PRO A 177 -25.40 12.12 4.93
CA PRO A 177 -26.33 12.38 3.82
C PRO A 177 -26.17 13.80 3.23
N ALA A 178 -26.05 14.82 4.08
CA ALA A 178 -25.93 16.21 3.63
C ALA A 178 -24.62 16.50 2.84
N PRO A 179 -23.42 16.01 3.25
CA PRO A 179 -22.23 16.07 2.41
C PRO A 179 -22.41 15.41 1.05
N ILE A 180 -23.03 14.23 0.99
CA ILE A 180 -23.27 13.49 -0.26
C ILE A 180 -24.20 14.30 -1.20
N GLU A 181 -25.26 14.90 -0.67
CA GLU A 181 -26.16 15.78 -1.44
C GLU A 181 -25.42 17.02 -1.98
N ARG A 182 -24.57 17.66 -1.18
CA ARG A 182 -23.74 18.80 -1.65
C ARG A 182 -22.84 18.41 -2.81
N LEU A 183 -22.22 17.22 -2.74
CA LEU A 183 -21.42 16.69 -3.86
C LEU A 183 -22.28 16.47 -5.12
N ALA A 184 -23.49 15.90 -4.99
CA ALA A 184 -24.38 15.69 -6.11
C ALA A 184 -24.72 17.01 -6.82
N VAL A 185 -25.00 18.08 -6.07
CA VAL A 185 -25.22 19.42 -6.60
C VAL A 185 -23.96 19.96 -7.29
N GLN A 186 -22.78 19.85 -6.63
CA GLN A 186 -21.50 20.31 -7.15
C GLN A 186 -21.13 19.66 -8.49
N TYR A 187 -21.35 18.33 -8.60
CA TYR A 187 -21.03 17.56 -9.80
C TYR A 187 -22.18 17.49 -10.81
N LYS A 188 -23.32 18.16 -10.55
CA LYS A 188 -24.51 18.18 -11.40
C LYS A 188 -24.99 16.77 -11.78
N CYS A 189 -25.05 15.88 -10.82
CA CYS A 189 -25.47 14.50 -11.00
C CYS A 189 -26.41 14.06 -9.84
N SER A 190 -27.00 12.89 -9.96
CA SER A 190 -27.88 12.36 -8.92
C SER A 190 -27.11 11.82 -7.71
N VAL A 191 -27.75 11.75 -6.55
CA VAL A 191 -27.19 11.15 -5.33
C VAL A 191 -26.72 9.70 -5.56
N PRO A 192 -27.46 8.81 -6.24
CA PRO A 192 -26.97 7.48 -6.55
C PRO A 192 -25.66 7.48 -7.37
N GLN A 193 -25.52 8.40 -8.33
CA GLN A 193 -24.29 8.52 -9.13
C GLN A 193 -23.10 8.98 -8.28
N ILE A 194 -23.32 9.90 -7.32
CA ILE A 194 -22.24 10.28 -6.38
C ILE A 194 -21.87 9.10 -5.46
N LYS A 195 -22.84 8.36 -4.94
CA LYS A 195 -22.58 7.18 -4.11
C LYS A 195 -21.73 6.16 -4.86
N GLU A 196 -22.11 5.82 -6.09
CA GLU A 196 -21.33 4.91 -6.94
C GLU A 196 -19.91 5.42 -7.18
N ARG A 197 -19.76 6.73 -7.40
CA ARG A 197 -18.45 7.36 -7.60
C ARG A 197 -17.60 7.31 -6.33
N LEU A 198 -18.16 7.64 -5.16
CA LEU A 198 -17.47 7.53 -3.88
C LEU A 198 -17.02 6.09 -3.62
N LYS A 199 -17.89 5.12 -3.95
CA LYS A 199 -17.58 3.70 -3.82
C LYS A 199 -16.36 3.32 -4.68
N LYS A 200 -16.34 3.66 -5.95
CA LYS A 200 -15.22 3.36 -6.85
C LYS A 200 -13.89 4.03 -6.45
N GLU A 201 -13.96 5.23 -5.89
CA GLU A 201 -12.75 6.00 -5.57
C GLU A 201 -12.17 5.68 -4.20
N TYR A 202 -13.01 5.35 -3.16
CA TYR A 202 -12.56 5.33 -1.76
C TYR A 202 -12.97 4.11 -0.94
N ASP A 203 -13.82 3.24 -1.49
CA ASP A 203 -14.30 2.02 -0.86
C ASP A 203 -13.44 0.81 -1.22
N GLY A 204 -13.85 -0.37 -0.73
CA GLY A 204 -13.34 -1.67 -1.18
C GLY A 204 -12.12 -2.17 -0.43
N TYR A 205 -11.78 -1.60 0.72
CA TYR A 205 -10.90 -2.27 1.68
C TYR A 205 -11.64 -3.43 2.33
N HIS A 206 -10.99 -4.59 2.40
CA HIS A 206 -11.47 -5.75 3.12
C HIS A 206 -10.35 -6.28 4.01
N PHE A 207 -10.66 -6.54 5.27
CA PHE A 207 -9.69 -6.95 6.28
C PHE A 207 -9.89 -8.40 6.73
N SER A 208 -10.93 -9.09 6.27
CA SER A 208 -11.22 -10.49 6.58
C SER A 208 -11.79 -11.24 5.37
N ASP A 209 -12.06 -12.52 5.55
CA ASP A 209 -12.75 -13.40 4.59
C ASP A 209 -14.26 -13.10 4.45
N VAL A 210 -14.83 -12.27 5.34
CA VAL A 210 -16.22 -11.81 5.25
C VAL A 210 -16.41 -10.75 4.17
N LEU A 211 -15.35 -10.04 3.80
CA LEU A 211 -15.31 -9.05 2.71
C LEU A 211 -16.29 -7.88 2.91
N THR A 212 -16.41 -7.37 4.13
CA THR A 212 -17.17 -6.15 4.38
C THR A 212 -16.50 -4.96 3.73
N ASP A 213 -17.22 -4.25 2.87
CA ASP A 213 -16.73 -3.05 2.18
C ASP A 213 -16.47 -1.90 3.17
N ILE A 214 -15.24 -1.41 3.21
CA ILE A 214 -14.79 -0.36 4.12
C ILE A 214 -14.21 0.81 3.32
N TYR A 215 -14.76 2.01 3.57
CA TYR A 215 -14.24 3.27 3.04
C TYR A 215 -13.03 3.75 3.83
N ASN A 216 -12.07 4.33 3.13
CA ASN A 216 -10.96 5.05 3.77
C ASN A 216 -11.47 6.33 4.45
N PRO A 217 -11.44 6.43 5.79
CA PRO A 217 -11.99 7.58 6.51
C PRO A 217 -11.28 8.89 6.15
N PHE A 218 -9.95 8.86 6.00
CA PHE A 218 -9.17 10.06 5.68
C PHE A 218 -9.60 10.65 4.34
N SER A 219 -9.70 9.83 3.30
CA SER A 219 -10.10 10.29 1.97
C SER A 219 -11.52 10.83 1.95
N VAL A 220 -12.46 10.07 2.52
CA VAL A 220 -13.89 10.44 2.54
C VAL A 220 -14.14 11.74 3.32
N LEU A 221 -13.53 11.89 4.49
CA LEU A 221 -13.69 13.11 5.29
C LEU A 221 -13.11 14.34 4.59
N ASN A 222 -11.97 14.20 3.90
CA ASN A 222 -11.40 15.26 3.10
C ASN A 222 -12.27 15.62 1.87
N VAL A 223 -12.90 14.63 1.22
CA VAL A 223 -13.88 14.86 0.16
C VAL A 223 -15.05 15.72 0.66
N PHE A 224 -15.58 15.38 1.82
CA PHE A 224 -16.72 16.09 2.41
C PHE A 224 -16.37 17.51 2.89
N ASP A 225 -15.16 17.69 3.43
CA ASP A 225 -14.67 19.01 3.84
C ASP A 225 -14.45 19.92 2.64
N SER A 226 -13.70 19.44 1.63
CA SER A 226 -13.36 20.23 0.45
C SER A 226 -14.49 20.31 -0.60
N ASN A 227 -15.53 19.50 -0.47
CA ASN A 227 -16.59 19.26 -1.46
C ASN A 227 -16.04 18.87 -2.85
N ARG A 228 -14.93 18.12 -2.90
CA ARG A 228 -14.25 17.69 -4.13
C ARG A 228 -13.79 16.26 -4.05
N ILE A 229 -14.06 15.49 -5.10
CA ILE A 229 -13.48 14.15 -5.31
C ILE A 229 -12.07 14.33 -5.86
N ASN A 230 -11.06 13.87 -5.12
CA ASN A 230 -9.63 14.01 -5.45
C ASN A 230 -8.83 12.93 -4.74
N ASP A 231 -7.55 12.77 -5.09
CA ASP A 231 -6.64 11.84 -4.42
C ASP A 231 -6.14 12.50 -3.12
N TYR A 232 -6.59 12.03 -1.95
CA TYR A 232 -6.23 12.59 -0.64
C TYR A 232 -5.23 11.75 0.11
N TRP A 233 -5.51 10.45 0.29
CA TRP A 233 -4.67 9.55 1.07
C TRP A 233 -3.25 9.46 0.51
N PHE A 234 -3.12 9.38 -0.80
CA PHE A 234 -1.83 9.27 -1.46
C PHE A 234 -0.94 10.53 -1.31
N LYS A 235 -1.55 11.69 -1.07
CA LYS A 235 -0.83 12.97 -0.87
C LYS A 235 -0.20 13.10 0.51
N THR A 236 -0.57 12.27 1.47
CA THR A 236 -0.03 12.34 2.85
C THR A 236 1.42 11.89 2.97
N GLY A 237 1.94 11.27 1.96
CA GLY A 237 3.33 10.85 1.84
C GLY A 237 3.47 9.39 1.43
N THR A 238 4.39 9.14 0.52
CA THR A 238 4.76 7.78 0.16
C THR A 238 5.77 7.25 1.16
N PRO A 239 5.55 6.08 1.75
CA PRO A 239 6.52 5.47 2.64
C PRO A 239 7.85 5.23 1.90
N THR A 240 8.91 5.90 2.33
CA THR A 240 10.23 5.80 1.67
C THR A 240 10.81 4.39 1.69
N TYR A 241 10.46 3.60 2.72
CA TYR A 241 10.85 2.20 2.81
C TYR A 241 10.23 1.34 1.70
N LEU A 242 8.97 1.60 1.32
CA LEU A 242 8.29 0.86 0.26
C LEU A 242 8.93 1.10 -1.11
N ILE A 243 9.31 2.35 -1.39
CA ILE A 243 10.05 2.67 -2.63
C ILE A 243 11.39 1.93 -2.67
N ARG A 244 12.13 1.92 -1.54
CA ARG A 244 13.39 1.17 -1.44
C ARG A 244 13.17 -0.31 -1.73
N LEU A 245 12.18 -0.92 -1.08
CA LEU A 245 11.85 -2.33 -1.24
C LEU A 245 11.51 -2.70 -2.69
N LEU A 246 10.65 -1.92 -3.35
CA LEU A 246 10.28 -2.14 -4.75
C LEU A 246 11.47 -1.98 -5.71
N ASN A 247 12.41 -1.09 -5.40
CA ASN A 247 13.63 -0.92 -6.19
C ASN A 247 14.59 -2.12 -6.07
N HIS A 248 14.69 -2.72 -4.89
CA HIS A 248 15.54 -3.89 -4.67
C HIS A 248 15.00 -5.13 -5.35
N THR A 249 13.70 -5.40 -5.21
CA THR A 249 13.10 -6.65 -5.70
C THR A 249 12.83 -6.65 -7.20
N GLN A 250 12.70 -5.45 -7.82
CA GLN A 250 12.34 -5.30 -9.24
C GLN A 250 11.08 -6.07 -9.63
N GLU A 251 10.18 -6.26 -8.67
CA GLU A 251 8.94 -6.99 -8.85
C GLU A 251 8.02 -6.31 -9.85
N ASN A 252 7.40 -7.12 -10.70
CA ASN A 252 6.40 -6.65 -11.64
C ASN A 252 5.04 -6.58 -10.92
N LEU A 253 4.45 -5.39 -10.83
CA LEU A 253 3.14 -5.20 -10.19
C LEU A 253 2.04 -6.09 -10.75
N ASN A 254 2.12 -6.47 -12.03
CA ASN A 254 1.19 -7.46 -12.62
C ASN A 254 1.32 -8.84 -12.00
N GLU A 255 2.48 -9.14 -11.46
CA GLU A 255 2.74 -10.43 -10.82
C GLU A 255 2.27 -10.42 -9.35
N LEU A 256 2.00 -9.25 -8.79
CA LEU A 256 1.56 -9.08 -7.40
C LEU A 256 0.04 -8.92 -7.25
N THR A 257 -0.68 -8.49 -8.28
CA THR A 257 -2.12 -8.18 -8.21
C THR A 257 -2.97 -9.19 -8.97
N GLY A 258 -4.22 -9.39 -8.53
CA GLY A 258 -5.18 -10.27 -9.19
C GLY A 258 -4.85 -11.76 -9.08
N LYS A 259 -4.09 -12.16 -8.04
CA LYS A 259 -3.69 -13.54 -7.77
C LYS A 259 -4.09 -13.97 -6.36
N TYR A 260 -4.27 -15.28 -6.20
CA TYR A 260 -4.48 -15.92 -4.92
C TYR A 260 -3.16 -16.23 -4.24
N TYR A 261 -3.09 -15.91 -2.95
CA TYR A 261 -1.93 -16.10 -2.08
C TYR A 261 -2.29 -16.88 -0.82
N ASP A 262 -1.35 -17.67 -0.34
CA ASP A 262 -1.45 -18.28 0.99
C ASP A 262 -1.29 -17.18 2.08
N PRO A 263 -2.00 -17.25 3.21
CA PRO A 263 -1.84 -16.28 4.31
C PRO A 263 -0.38 -16.03 4.71
N SER A 264 0.45 -17.06 4.73
CA SER A 264 1.87 -16.97 5.10
C SER A 264 2.71 -16.11 4.13
N GLU A 265 2.22 -15.85 2.91
CA GLU A 265 2.93 -15.07 1.91
C GLU A 265 2.74 -13.56 2.06
N PHE A 266 1.66 -13.09 2.74
CA PHE A 266 1.36 -11.66 2.83
C PHE A 266 1.04 -11.14 4.25
N ILE A 267 0.76 -12.02 5.23
CA ILE A 267 0.43 -11.60 6.60
C ILE A 267 1.70 -11.37 7.41
N ASP A 268 2.70 -12.25 7.28
CA ASP A 268 3.90 -12.20 8.09
C ASP A 268 5.05 -11.53 7.34
N TYR A 269 5.43 -10.32 7.74
CA TYR A 269 6.64 -9.69 7.25
C TYR A 269 7.87 -10.34 7.92
N LYS A 270 8.61 -11.09 7.14
CA LYS A 270 9.98 -11.47 7.50
C LYS A 270 10.90 -10.38 6.98
N ALA A 271 11.84 -9.92 7.79
CA ALA A 271 12.80 -8.88 7.40
C ALA A 271 13.76 -9.29 6.25
N ASP A 272 13.41 -10.33 5.51
CA ASP A 272 14.04 -10.72 4.26
C ASP A 272 13.49 -9.85 3.13
N VAL A 273 14.35 -9.00 2.61
CA VAL A 273 14.06 -7.96 1.61
C VAL A 273 13.57 -8.52 0.25
N GLU A 274 13.50 -9.85 0.12
CA GLU A 274 13.20 -10.52 -1.14
C GLU A 274 11.71 -10.49 -1.54
N MET A 275 10.79 -10.26 -0.59
CA MET A 275 9.34 -10.35 -0.83
C MET A 275 8.62 -9.06 -0.45
N PRO A 276 8.26 -8.18 -1.40
CA PRO A 276 7.58 -6.92 -1.11
C PRO A 276 6.09 -7.06 -0.75
N LEU A 277 5.47 -8.21 -1.06
CA LEU A 277 4.04 -8.42 -0.95
C LEU A 277 3.46 -8.16 0.46
N PRO A 278 4.06 -8.67 1.57
CA PRO A 278 3.56 -8.39 2.90
C PRO A 278 3.53 -6.89 3.22
N MET A 279 4.58 -6.18 2.83
CA MET A 279 4.69 -4.75 3.06
C MET A 279 3.66 -3.96 2.25
N ILE A 280 3.45 -4.31 0.98
CA ILE A 280 2.47 -3.66 0.12
C ILE A 280 1.05 -3.87 0.64
N TYR A 281 0.72 -5.07 1.10
CA TYR A 281 -0.58 -5.40 1.68
C TYR A 281 -0.79 -4.67 3.02
N GLN A 282 0.14 -4.80 3.96
CA GLN A 282 0.02 -4.21 5.30
C GLN A 282 0.02 -2.69 5.28
N SER A 283 0.69 -2.07 4.31
CA SER A 283 0.62 -0.61 4.09
C SER A 283 -0.67 -0.15 3.42
N GLY A 284 -1.63 -1.04 3.14
CA GLY A 284 -2.94 -0.70 2.59
C GLY A 284 -2.96 -0.41 1.09
N TYR A 285 -1.91 -0.77 0.34
CA TYR A 285 -1.93 -0.65 -1.13
C TYR A 285 -2.64 -1.81 -1.81
N LEU A 286 -2.62 -3.00 -1.19
CA LEU A 286 -3.44 -4.14 -1.58
C LEU A 286 -4.43 -4.48 -0.48
N THR A 287 -5.50 -5.15 -0.87
CA THR A 287 -6.54 -5.64 0.03
C THR A 287 -7.03 -7.00 -0.45
N ILE A 288 -7.74 -7.70 0.40
CA ILE A 288 -8.44 -8.94 0.05
C ILE A 288 -9.60 -8.61 -0.88
N LYS A 289 -9.73 -9.30 -2.01
CA LYS A 289 -10.86 -9.15 -2.96
C LYS A 289 -11.71 -10.40 -3.07
N ASP A 290 -11.18 -11.54 -2.68
CA ASP A 290 -11.91 -12.81 -2.63
C ASP A 290 -11.19 -13.78 -1.69
N TYR A 291 -11.91 -14.79 -1.23
CA TYR A 291 -11.39 -15.86 -0.40
C TYR A 291 -11.81 -17.23 -0.95
N ASN A 292 -10.84 -18.06 -1.25
CA ASN A 292 -11.06 -19.44 -1.64
C ASN A 292 -10.99 -20.36 -0.41
N MET A 293 -12.14 -20.79 0.09
CA MET A 293 -12.24 -21.63 1.27
C MET A 293 -11.58 -23.02 1.09
N ASP A 294 -11.67 -23.59 -0.11
CA ASP A 294 -11.15 -24.94 -0.37
C ASP A 294 -9.62 -24.98 -0.32
N MET A 295 -8.99 -23.90 -0.79
CA MET A 295 -7.54 -23.77 -0.87
C MET A 295 -6.96 -22.95 0.28
N ASN A 296 -7.80 -22.31 1.11
CA ASN A 296 -7.41 -21.34 2.13
C ASN A 296 -6.50 -20.24 1.58
N THR A 297 -6.86 -19.67 0.41
CA THR A 297 -6.07 -18.62 -0.27
C THR A 297 -6.91 -17.37 -0.48
N TYR A 298 -6.24 -16.22 -0.51
CA TYR A 298 -6.85 -14.91 -0.63
C TYR A 298 -6.44 -14.24 -1.94
N LEU A 299 -7.42 -13.73 -2.69
CA LEU A 299 -7.17 -12.90 -3.86
C LEU A 299 -6.79 -11.50 -3.42
N LEU A 300 -5.60 -11.04 -3.78
CA LEU A 300 -5.15 -9.68 -3.48
C LEU A 300 -5.19 -8.79 -4.72
N ASP A 301 -5.76 -7.60 -4.57
CA ASP A 301 -5.73 -6.55 -5.59
C ASP A 301 -5.87 -5.16 -4.92
N PHE A 302 -5.81 -4.10 -5.71
CA PHE A 302 -6.01 -2.74 -5.21
C PHE A 302 -7.41 -2.55 -4.60
N PRO A 303 -7.54 -1.83 -3.48
CA PRO A 303 -8.84 -1.58 -2.87
C PRO A 303 -9.75 -0.76 -3.79
N ASN A 304 -9.25 0.33 -4.36
CA ASN A 304 -10.02 1.30 -5.12
C ASN A 304 -9.17 2.09 -6.12
N ASN A 305 -9.81 3.02 -6.83
CA ASN A 305 -9.14 3.80 -7.87
C ASN A 305 -8.11 4.78 -7.32
N GLU A 306 -8.37 5.43 -6.17
CA GLU A 306 -7.42 6.36 -5.55
C GLU A 306 -6.08 5.67 -5.29
N VAL A 307 -6.14 4.53 -4.61
CA VAL A 307 -4.94 3.77 -4.23
C VAL A 307 -4.23 3.21 -5.45
N LYS A 308 -4.99 2.59 -6.37
CA LYS A 308 -4.44 2.05 -7.61
C LYS A 308 -3.68 3.10 -8.41
N LYS A 309 -4.32 4.24 -8.66
CA LYS A 309 -3.74 5.34 -9.42
C LYS A 309 -2.51 5.92 -8.72
N GLY A 310 -2.63 6.16 -7.43
CA GLY A 310 -1.53 6.72 -6.62
C GLY A 310 -0.33 5.78 -6.61
N PHE A 311 -0.53 4.49 -6.32
CA PHE A 311 0.54 3.50 -6.25
C PHE A 311 1.25 3.32 -7.60
N VAL A 312 0.49 3.17 -8.69
CA VAL A 312 1.06 3.06 -10.04
C VAL A 312 1.84 4.31 -10.41
N THR A 313 1.32 5.50 -10.07
CA THR A 313 2.01 6.78 -10.32
C THR A 313 3.33 6.87 -9.54
N MET A 314 3.33 6.44 -8.28
CA MET A 314 4.52 6.38 -7.44
C MET A 314 5.61 5.48 -8.05
N VAL A 315 5.23 4.24 -8.37
CA VAL A 315 6.16 3.28 -8.96
C VAL A 315 6.67 3.77 -10.30
N ALA A 316 5.80 4.34 -11.14
CA ALA A 316 6.19 4.91 -12.43
C ALA A 316 7.16 6.09 -12.27
N ASN A 317 6.92 7.01 -11.35
CA ASN A 317 7.81 8.15 -11.09
C ASN A 317 9.19 7.69 -10.64
N ASP A 318 9.25 6.71 -9.75
CA ASP A 318 10.51 6.19 -9.26
C ASP A 318 11.23 5.32 -10.30
N TYR A 319 10.50 4.44 -10.97
CA TYR A 319 11.04 3.54 -11.99
C TYR A 319 11.55 4.28 -13.22
N LEU A 320 10.79 5.29 -13.70
CA LEU A 320 11.11 6.03 -14.93
C LEU A 320 12.01 7.25 -14.66
N LYS A 321 12.06 7.74 -13.42
CA LYS A 321 12.78 8.97 -13.00
C LYS A 321 12.59 10.16 -13.95
N SER A 322 11.46 10.18 -14.67
CA SER A 322 11.11 11.22 -15.61
C SER A 322 10.46 12.40 -14.90
N LYS A 323 10.93 13.61 -15.18
CA LYS A 323 10.34 14.85 -14.66
C LYS A 323 9.03 15.23 -15.36
N ASN A 324 8.68 14.56 -16.47
CA ASN A 324 7.57 14.93 -17.36
C ASN A 324 6.28 14.11 -17.17
N LEU A 325 6.19 13.27 -16.13
CA LEU A 325 4.96 12.54 -15.77
C LEU A 325 3.83 13.44 -15.24
N ALA A 326 3.96 14.77 -15.39
CA ALA A 326 2.96 15.73 -14.97
C ALA A 326 1.65 15.57 -15.75
N GLY A 327 0.51 15.73 -15.07
CA GLY A 327 -0.85 15.38 -15.47
C GLY A 327 -1.36 15.81 -16.87
N GLY A 328 -0.65 16.66 -17.60
CA GLY A 328 -0.99 17.02 -18.99
C GLY A 328 -0.74 15.89 -19.97
N TRP A 329 0.44 15.25 -19.91
CA TRP A 329 0.81 14.17 -20.82
C TRP A 329 -0.12 12.95 -20.71
N ALA A 330 -0.47 12.55 -19.50
CA ALA A 330 -1.40 11.44 -19.27
C ALA A 330 -2.79 11.72 -19.86
N ARG A 331 -3.28 12.98 -19.71
CA ARG A 331 -4.54 13.41 -20.33
C ARG A 331 -4.47 13.32 -21.86
N ASP A 332 -3.39 13.82 -22.46
CA ASP A 332 -3.20 13.78 -23.91
C ASP A 332 -3.18 12.36 -24.46
N LEU A 333 -2.59 11.43 -23.70
CA LEU A 333 -2.57 9.99 -24.04
C LEU A 333 -3.97 9.37 -23.98
N VAL A 334 -4.74 9.71 -22.92
CA VAL A 334 -6.17 9.30 -22.79
C VAL A 334 -6.98 9.82 -23.96
N ASP A 335 -6.84 11.11 -24.28
CA ASP A 335 -7.60 11.75 -25.36
C ASP A 335 -7.26 11.14 -26.73
N ALA A 336 -5.99 10.77 -26.94
CA ALA A 336 -5.56 10.07 -28.16
C ALA A 336 -6.22 8.68 -28.28
N LEU A 337 -6.24 7.88 -27.21
CA LEU A 337 -6.91 6.58 -27.21
C LEU A 337 -8.43 6.70 -27.32
N LYS A 338 -9.05 7.70 -26.68
CA LYS A 338 -10.47 7.98 -26.76
C LYS A 338 -10.91 8.41 -28.16
N GLY A 339 -10.06 9.11 -28.87
CA GLY A 339 -10.31 9.56 -30.25
C GLY A 339 -9.83 8.58 -31.32
N ALA A 340 -9.27 7.42 -30.94
CA ALA A 340 -8.58 6.49 -31.83
C ALA A 340 -7.47 7.16 -32.69
N ASP A 341 -6.85 8.22 -32.18
CA ASP A 341 -5.72 8.90 -32.81
C ASP A 341 -4.41 8.20 -32.42
N LEU A 342 -4.17 7.05 -33.05
CA LEU A 342 -3.03 6.18 -32.76
C LEU A 342 -1.70 6.81 -33.23
N GLU A 343 -1.73 7.74 -34.18
CA GLU A 343 -0.53 8.48 -34.58
C GLU A 343 -0.11 9.51 -33.51
N ARG A 344 -1.08 10.22 -32.92
CA ARG A 344 -0.83 11.09 -31.77
C ARG A 344 -0.34 10.27 -30.55
N PHE A 345 -0.99 9.13 -30.30
CA PHE A 345 -0.58 8.20 -29.26
C PHE A 345 0.89 7.75 -29.42
N ARG A 346 1.26 7.32 -30.63
CA ARG A 346 2.64 6.93 -30.96
C ARG A 346 3.64 8.06 -30.69
N LYS A 347 3.33 9.29 -31.14
CA LYS A 347 4.21 10.46 -30.93
C LYS A 347 4.39 10.78 -29.46
N LEU A 348 3.32 10.78 -28.67
CA LEU A 348 3.37 11.02 -27.23
C LEU A 348 4.24 9.98 -26.52
N LEU A 349 4.05 8.70 -26.85
CA LEU A 349 4.80 7.60 -26.25
C LEU A 349 6.28 7.65 -26.66
N THR A 350 6.59 7.90 -27.94
CA THR A 350 7.96 8.05 -28.44
C THR A 350 8.68 9.22 -27.75
N SER A 351 8.01 10.38 -27.62
CA SER A 351 8.57 11.56 -26.95
C SER A 351 8.87 11.28 -25.49
N PHE A 352 7.97 10.56 -24.81
CA PHE A 352 8.17 10.18 -23.43
C PHE A 352 9.36 9.24 -23.25
N LEU A 353 9.45 8.18 -24.06
CA LEU A 353 10.56 7.22 -24.01
C LEU A 353 11.92 7.89 -24.30
N ALA A 354 11.93 8.89 -25.18
CA ALA A 354 13.13 9.65 -25.50
C ALA A 354 13.64 10.51 -24.33
N ASP A 355 12.75 10.91 -23.42
CA ASP A 355 13.10 11.70 -22.21
C ASP A 355 13.66 10.85 -21.07
N ILE A 356 13.53 9.54 -21.14
CA ILE A 356 14.07 8.64 -20.11
C ILE A 356 15.60 8.60 -20.17
N PRO A 357 16.30 8.88 -19.04
CA PRO A 357 17.75 8.86 -19.01
C PRO A 357 18.35 7.54 -19.49
N TYR A 358 19.37 7.61 -20.34
CA TYR A 358 20.07 6.43 -20.87
C TYR A 358 20.58 5.47 -19.79
N SER A 359 21.00 5.99 -18.63
CA SER A 359 21.46 5.19 -17.48
C SER A 359 20.39 4.29 -16.87
N MET A 360 19.12 4.56 -17.15
CA MET A 360 17.97 3.78 -16.67
C MET A 360 17.68 2.56 -17.55
N ARG A 361 18.21 2.51 -18.76
CA ARG A 361 18.03 1.38 -19.65
C ARG A 361 18.92 0.22 -19.20
N ARG A 362 18.30 -0.86 -18.73
CA ARG A 362 19.02 -2.07 -18.31
C ARG A 362 19.58 -2.78 -19.52
N LYS A 363 20.86 -3.18 -19.44
CA LYS A 363 21.65 -3.56 -20.62
C LYS A 363 22.19 -4.98 -20.60
N GLU A 364 22.03 -5.71 -19.51
CA GLU A 364 22.82 -6.93 -19.31
C GLU A 364 22.38 -8.06 -20.25
N THR A 365 21.06 -8.24 -20.44
CA THR A 365 20.56 -9.26 -21.36
C THR A 365 19.44 -8.73 -22.28
N GLU A 366 19.23 -9.39 -23.43
CA GLU A 366 18.12 -9.07 -24.36
C GLU A 366 16.77 -9.20 -23.65
N ARG A 367 16.59 -10.25 -22.84
CA ARG A 367 15.38 -10.50 -22.05
C ARG A 367 15.08 -9.39 -21.04
N GLU A 368 16.10 -8.82 -20.40
CA GLU A 368 15.92 -7.70 -19.47
C GLU A 368 15.54 -6.41 -20.18
N ARG A 369 16.08 -6.18 -21.38
CA ARG A 369 15.72 -5.03 -22.21
C ARG A 369 14.27 -5.12 -22.70
N GLU A 370 13.84 -6.28 -23.17
CA GLU A 370 12.45 -6.54 -23.57
C GLU A 370 11.51 -6.31 -22.38
N ARG A 371 11.79 -6.92 -21.23
CA ARG A 371 11.02 -6.74 -19.98
C ARG A 371 10.94 -5.28 -19.56
N TYR A 372 12.01 -4.49 -19.72
CA TYR A 372 12.03 -3.06 -19.43
C TYR A 372 10.99 -2.30 -20.26
N PHE A 373 10.92 -2.52 -21.58
CA PHE A 373 9.96 -1.83 -22.44
C PHE A 373 8.52 -2.24 -22.16
N HIS A 374 8.26 -3.54 -21.97
CA HIS A 374 6.95 -4.06 -21.59
C HIS A 374 6.47 -3.45 -20.28
N TYR A 375 7.32 -3.43 -19.27
CA TYR A 375 6.97 -2.88 -17.96
C TYR A 375 6.79 -1.36 -18.00
N THR A 376 7.63 -0.64 -18.72
CA THR A 376 7.48 0.80 -18.96
C THR A 376 6.14 1.11 -19.61
N PHE A 377 5.80 0.40 -20.69
CA PHE A 377 4.51 0.57 -21.38
C PHE A 377 3.33 0.25 -20.45
N TYR A 378 3.42 -0.83 -19.68
CA TYR A 378 2.43 -1.18 -18.68
C TYR A 378 2.20 -0.06 -17.66
N LEU A 379 3.25 0.45 -17.04
CA LEU A 379 3.15 1.54 -16.06
C LEU A 379 2.48 2.77 -16.68
N LEU A 380 2.87 3.14 -17.89
CA LEU A 380 2.28 4.27 -18.59
C LEU A 380 0.78 4.05 -18.87
N MET A 381 0.39 2.87 -19.33
CA MET A 381 -1.02 2.55 -19.58
C MET A 381 -1.85 2.49 -18.29
N ARG A 382 -1.28 2.02 -17.20
CA ARG A 382 -1.95 2.01 -15.89
C ARG A 382 -2.10 3.40 -15.29
N MET A 383 -1.17 4.32 -15.55
CA MET A 383 -1.32 5.73 -15.16
C MET A 383 -2.49 6.42 -15.86
N VAL A 384 -2.83 5.97 -17.04
CA VAL A 384 -4.00 6.38 -17.83
C VAL A 384 -5.30 5.77 -17.28
N SER A 385 -5.46 5.63 -16.00
CA SER A 385 -6.38 4.78 -15.21
C SER A 385 -7.89 4.81 -15.53
N CYS A 386 -8.34 5.55 -16.54
CA CYS A 386 -9.73 5.58 -16.97
C CYS A 386 -10.15 4.38 -17.84
N TYR A 387 -9.21 3.51 -18.19
CA TYR A 387 -9.46 2.35 -19.06
C TYR A 387 -9.07 1.05 -18.39
N THR A 388 -9.68 -0.05 -18.83
CA THR A 388 -9.27 -1.39 -18.42
C THR A 388 -8.02 -1.78 -19.21
N VAL A 389 -6.92 -2.08 -18.50
CA VAL A 389 -5.65 -2.45 -19.10
C VAL A 389 -5.26 -3.84 -18.60
N TYR A 390 -5.11 -4.75 -19.52
CA TYR A 390 -4.54 -6.08 -19.27
C TYR A 390 -3.14 -6.13 -19.87
N THR A 391 -2.18 -6.64 -19.14
CA THR A 391 -0.86 -6.94 -19.67
C THR A 391 -0.57 -8.41 -19.42
N GLU A 392 0.21 -9.01 -20.31
CA GLU A 392 0.58 -10.41 -20.20
C GLU A 392 -0.65 -11.36 -20.02
N LYS A 393 -1.81 -10.98 -20.59
CA LYS A 393 -3.07 -11.71 -20.43
C LYS A 393 -2.96 -13.06 -21.12
N GLN A 394 -3.09 -14.13 -20.35
CA GLN A 394 -3.14 -15.47 -20.87
C GLN A 394 -4.44 -15.70 -21.65
N GLN A 395 -4.33 -16.26 -22.83
CA GLN A 395 -5.43 -16.70 -23.67
C GLN A 395 -5.18 -18.15 -24.10
N SER A 396 -6.13 -18.76 -24.81
CA SER A 396 -6.08 -20.19 -25.19
C SER A 396 -4.84 -20.61 -25.96
N GLU A 397 -4.25 -19.73 -26.76
CA GLU A 397 -3.15 -20.05 -27.66
C GLU A 397 -1.87 -19.27 -27.39
N GLY A 398 -1.84 -18.50 -26.27
CA GLY A 398 -0.66 -17.73 -25.89
C GLY A 398 -0.94 -16.62 -24.89
N ARG A 399 -0.01 -15.70 -24.76
CA ARG A 399 -0.05 -14.57 -23.87
C ARG A 399 0.11 -13.29 -24.68
N VAL A 400 -0.91 -12.42 -24.64
CA VAL A 400 -0.89 -11.11 -25.30
C VAL A 400 -0.17 -10.08 -24.45
N ASP A 401 0.68 -9.26 -25.05
CA ASP A 401 1.51 -8.32 -24.30
C ASP A 401 0.68 -7.22 -23.63
N CYS A 402 -0.26 -6.59 -24.34
CA CYS A 402 -1.15 -5.61 -23.71
C CYS A 402 -2.48 -5.49 -24.44
N ILE A 403 -3.58 -5.36 -23.65
CA ILE A 403 -4.91 -5.03 -24.17
C ILE A 403 -5.40 -3.79 -23.42
N VAL A 404 -5.87 -2.79 -24.14
CA VAL A 404 -6.52 -1.59 -23.58
C VAL A 404 -7.96 -1.55 -24.05
N GLU A 405 -8.90 -1.55 -23.11
CA GLU A 405 -10.33 -1.47 -23.39
C GLU A 405 -10.87 -0.10 -22.98
N THR A 406 -11.37 0.64 -23.97
CA THR A 406 -12.08 1.91 -23.76
C THR A 406 -13.60 1.70 -23.94
N PRO A 407 -14.45 2.68 -23.69
CA PRO A 407 -15.88 2.57 -23.96
C PRO A 407 -16.21 2.25 -25.42
N ASP A 408 -15.43 2.75 -26.38
CA ASP A 408 -15.72 2.69 -27.80
C ASP A 408 -14.74 1.81 -28.60
N TYR A 409 -13.58 1.48 -28.02
CA TYR A 409 -12.48 0.82 -28.72
C TYR A 409 -11.82 -0.25 -27.88
N ILE A 410 -11.25 -1.25 -28.57
CA ILE A 410 -10.36 -2.25 -27.99
C ILE A 410 -9.04 -2.18 -28.76
N TYR A 411 -7.93 -2.06 -28.03
CA TYR A 411 -6.58 -2.04 -28.59
C TYR A 411 -5.81 -3.26 -28.11
N ILE A 412 -5.32 -4.08 -29.06
CA ILE A 412 -4.44 -5.22 -28.80
C ILE A 412 -3.05 -4.82 -29.26
N PHE A 413 -2.12 -4.69 -28.32
CA PHE A 413 -0.72 -4.39 -28.58
C PHE A 413 0.12 -5.65 -28.47
N GLU A 414 0.99 -5.83 -29.45
CA GLU A 414 2.06 -6.82 -29.41
C GLU A 414 3.39 -6.11 -29.64
N PHE A 415 4.40 -6.47 -28.86
CA PHE A 415 5.68 -5.79 -28.82
C PHE A 415 6.79 -6.64 -29.40
N LYS A 416 7.76 -5.99 -30.03
CA LYS A 416 9.03 -6.60 -30.44
C LYS A 416 10.17 -5.69 -30.02
N LEU A 417 11.29 -6.30 -29.64
CA LEU A 417 12.55 -5.60 -29.42
C LEU A 417 13.44 -5.85 -30.63
N ASP A 418 13.85 -4.78 -31.31
CA ASP A 418 14.70 -4.83 -32.51
C ASP A 418 14.19 -5.74 -33.65
N GLY A 419 12.86 -6.07 -33.65
CA GLY A 419 12.18 -6.84 -34.68
C GLY A 419 11.41 -5.96 -35.66
N THR A 420 10.27 -6.44 -36.19
CA THR A 420 9.39 -5.68 -37.09
C THR A 420 7.96 -5.60 -36.57
N ALA A 421 7.26 -4.53 -36.94
CA ALA A 421 5.85 -4.38 -36.59
C ALA A 421 4.95 -5.38 -37.34
N ASP A 422 5.39 -5.89 -38.48
CA ASP A 422 4.68 -6.94 -39.22
C ASP A 422 4.73 -8.28 -38.47
N GLU A 423 5.88 -8.65 -37.89
CA GLU A 423 6.00 -9.84 -37.04
C GLU A 423 5.08 -9.75 -35.81
N ALA A 424 4.98 -8.58 -35.19
CA ALA A 424 4.06 -8.36 -34.08
C ALA A 424 2.59 -8.53 -34.51
N LEU A 425 2.19 -7.92 -35.61
CA LEU A 425 0.84 -8.07 -36.15
C LEU A 425 0.54 -9.52 -36.58
N GLN A 426 1.52 -10.20 -37.16
CA GLN A 426 1.39 -11.61 -37.52
C GLN A 426 1.16 -12.49 -36.29
N GLN A 427 1.86 -12.25 -35.20
CA GLN A 427 1.68 -12.98 -33.94
C GLN A 427 0.27 -12.80 -33.37
N ILE A 428 -0.30 -11.58 -33.42
CA ILE A 428 -1.69 -11.32 -33.00
C ILE A 428 -2.68 -12.21 -33.80
N GLU A 429 -2.46 -12.36 -35.12
CA GLU A 429 -3.31 -13.17 -35.99
C GLU A 429 -3.12 -14.66 -35.72
N GLU A 430 -1.89 -15.15 -35.72
CA GLU A 430 -1.57 -16.58 -35.54
C GLU A 430 -2.03 -17.12 -34.19
N LYS A 431 -1.87 -16.31 -33.11
CA LYS A 431 -2.29 -16.64 -31.74
C LYS A 431 -3.77 -16.33 -31.48
N GLY A 432 -4.48 -15.74 -32.43
CA GLY A 432 -5.90 -15.46 -32.33
C GLY A 432 -6.27 -14.51 -31.16
N TYR A 433 -5.41 -13.59 -30.80
CA TYR A 433 -5.62 -12.70 -29.64
C TYR A 433 -6.87 -11.82 -29.76
N ALA A 434 -7.39 -11.61 -30.97
CA ALA A 434 -8.62 -10.88 -31.22
C ALA A 434 -9.90 -11.72 -31.05
N ARG A 435 -9.82 -13.07 -31.07
CA ARG A 435 -10.98 -13.96 -31.01
C ARG A 435 -11.94 -13.73 -29.86
N PRO A 436 -11.49 -13.47 -28.63
CA PRO A 436 -12.40 -13.19 -27.50
C PRO A 436 -13.26 -11.95 -27.69
N TYR A 437 -12.89 -11.07 -28.62
CA TYR A 437 -13.57 -9.80 -28.90
C TYR A 437 -14.37 -9.77 -30.19
N GLU A 438 -14.47 -10.89 -30.93
CA GLU A 438 -15.21 -10.96 -32.19
C GLU A 438 -16.70 -10.65 -32.04
N ALA A 439 -17.29 -10.95 -30.89
CA ALA A 439 -18.68 -10.63 -30.59
C ALA A 439 -18.86 -9.23 -29.94
N ASP A 440 -17.79 -8.51 -29.67
CA ASP A 440 -17.83 -7.16 -29.08
C ASP A 440 -18.23 -6.13 -30.15
N LYS A 441 -19.07 -5.18 -29.75
CA LYS A 441 -19.55 -4.13 -30.67
C LYS A 441 -18.56 -2.98 -30.85
N ARG A 442 -17.55 -2.90 -29.98
CA ARG A 442 -16.51 -1.88 -30.05
C ARG A 442 -15.58 -2.15 -31.23
N LYS A 443 -15.04 -1.09 -31.78
CA LYS A 443 -14.04 -1.22 -32.86
C LYS A 443 -12.72 -1.70 -32.27
N LEU A 444 -12.17 -2.76 -32.86
CA LEU A 444 -10.92 -3.38 -32.44
C LEU A 444 -9.77 -2.90 -33.35
N PHE A 445 -8.65 -2.55 -32.72
CA PHE A 445 -7.39 -2.24 -33.37
C PHE A 445 -6.30 -3.22 -32.93
N LYS A 446 -5.56 -3.76 -33.90
CA LYS A 446 -4.36 -4.56 -33.68
C LYS A 446 -3.15 -3.67 -33.92
N VAL A 447 -2.24 -3.60 -32.95
CA VAL A 447 -1.13 -2.66 -32.98
C VAL A 447 0.19 -3.39 -32.76
N GLY A 448 1.00 -3.45 -33.80
CA GLY A 448 2.37 -3.93 -33.73
C GLY A 448 3.32 -2.77 -33.39
N THR A 449 4.06 -2.90 -32.29
CA THR A 449 4.99 -1.86 -31.81
C THR A 449 6.37 -2.45 -31.65
N VAL A 450 7.37 -1.80 -32.24
CA VAL A 450 8.78 -2.19 -32.11
C VAL A 450 9.54 -1.17 -31.30
N PHE A 451 10.20 -1.65 -30.25
CA PHE A 451 11.14 -0.85 -29.46
C PHE A 451 12.56 -1.07 -29.98
N SER A 452 13.35 0.00 -30.05
CA SER A 452 14.76 -0.10 -30.38
C SER A 452 15.62 -0.13 -29.12
N SER A 453 16.43 -1.15 -28.95
CA SER A 453 17.41 -1.23 -27.86
C SER A 453 18.51 -0.17 -27.98
N GLU A 454 18.79 0.31 -29.20
CA GLU A 454 19.79 1.33 -29.50
C GLU A 454 19.30 2.72 -29.09
N THR A 455 18.12 3.13 -29.59
CA THR A 455 17.58 4.48 -29.32
C THR A 455 16.79 4.57 -28.02
N GLY A 456 16.26 3.44 -27.53
CA GLY A 456 15.38 3.37 -26.36
C GLY A 456 13.96 3.91 -26.63
N THR A 457 13.58 4.01 -27.90
CA THR A 457 12.28 4.56 -28.30
C THR A 457 11.56 3.60 -29.26
N ILE A 458 10.40 3.99 -29.75
CA ILE A 458 9.66 3.24 -30.77
C ILE A 458 10.34 3.46 -32.12
N SER A 459 10.76 2.37 -32.78
CA SER A 459 11.31 2.36 -34.15
C SER A 459 10.23 2.12 -35.19
N GLU A 460 9.28 1.19 -34.95
CA GLU A 460 8.16 0.93 -35.83
C GLU A 460 6.84 0.87 -35.07
N PHE A 461 5.76 1.28 -35.74
CA PHE A 461 4.40 1.25 -35.17
C PHE A 461 3.41 1.08 -36.31
N LYS A 462 2.71 -0.05 -36.36
CA LYS A 462 1.71 -0.35 -37.38
C LYS A 462 0.37 -0.71 -36.76
N VAL A 463 -0.69 -0.25 -37.38
CA VAL A 463 -2.07 -0.46 -36.96
C VAL A 463 -2.84 -1.20 -38.05
N LYS A 464 -3.62 -2.20 -37.63
CA LYS A 464 -4.54 -2.95 -38.52
C LYS A 464 -5.95 -2.98 -37.94
#